data_ea9b5f9610ad2337f7b2d32a96007526
#
_entry.id   ea9b5f9610ad2337f7b2d32a96007526
#
_cell.length_a   1.000
_cell.length_b   1.000
_cell.length_c   1.000
_cell.angle_alpha   90.00
_cell.angle_beta   90.00
_cell.angle_gamma   90.00
#
_symmetry.space_group_name_H-M   'P 1'
#
loop_
_entity.id
_entity.type
_entity.pdbx_description
1 polymer ?
#
loop_
_entity_poly.entity_id
_entity_poly.type
_entity_poly.pdbx_seq_one_letter_code
_entity_poly.pdbx_strand_id
1 'polypeptide(L)'
;MGSPFDLGAAYFAEFLGPRDRFGLRDYFALDLIPRIPGLYSHEALDPTDFPWRAAEFTGILITHVHFDHTNHLGWVDGTIPVHLGEGTRTILDSWETTTLSANLGDHPYRTFHTGDTFDLDGVEVEPVHVDHSAPAAYGYLLHTSRGTVAYTGDLRRHGPAGHLTDEFVEAAKAARPIALITEGTRVAPSDPRENLTEADVKARAIDVIRAAKERLALATFPGRDVDRMRTFFEAAKATGRRFVVNAKTAHLLLTMKKDTRIAVPDVEREDDLLVYDRRLDKPPRWESALRDRLKDRVVTADDVRRRPKDFLVQLDFWHLAELVDLRPPEGSPFIHSKSEPFDEDDISLEILENWLRRFGLVRHQIHASGHLSEAEVEAMIREVDPKAVYPVHTEHPERFTRFSRHVVQPTRGEPMPLG
;
A
#
# COMPACT_ATOMS: atom_id res chain seq x y z
N MET A 1 39.82 0.07 -15.60
CA MET A 1 38.53 -0.55 -15.17
C MET A 1 38.32 -0.10 -13.72
N GLY A 2 37.21 0.58 -13.45
CA GLY A 2 36.86 0.96 -12.07
C GLY A 2 36.64 -0.27 -11.20
N SER A 3 36.74 -0.10 -9.88
CA SER A 3 36.45 -1.17 -8.93
C SER A 3 35.00 -1.65 -9.14
N PRO A 4 34.73 -2.96 -9.18
CA PRO A 4 33.35 -3.45 -9.26
C PRO A 4 32.52 -3.02 -8.04
N PHE A 5 33.13 -2.62 -6.95
CA PHE A 5 32.45 -2.08 -5.77
C PHE A 5 31.94 -0.65 -5.96
N ASP A 6 32.61 0.17 -6.78
CA ASP A 6 32.19 1.55 -7.05
C ASP A 6 30.90 1.60 -7.92
N LEU A 7 30.66 0.54 -8.73
CA LEU A 7 29.49 0.44 -9.60
C LEU A 7 28.29 -0.20 -8.86
N GLY A 8 28.53 -1.04 -7.84
CA GLY A 8 27.48 -1.74 -7.11
C GLY A 8 26.50 -0.78 -6.43
N ALA A 9 27.01 0.18 -5.69
CA ALA A 9 26.19 1.19 -4.99
C ALA A 9 25.36 2.09 -5.92
N ALA A 10 25.80 2.26 -7.17
CA ALA A 10 25.07 3.09 -8.14
C ALA A 10 23.82 2.40 -8.74
N TYR A 11 23.78 1.07 -8.73
CA TYR A 11 22.74 0.31 -9.42
C TYR A 11 22.01 -0.71 -8.53
N PHE A 12 22.51 -1.01 -7.32
CA PHE A 12 21.96 -2.02 -6.43
C PHE A 12 21.80 -1.47 -5.03
N ALA A 13 20.67 -1.75 -4.40
CA ALA A 13 20.42 -1.45 -3.00
C ALA A 13 20.69 -2.68 -2.14
N GLU A 14 21.51 -2.53 -1.11
CA GLU A 14 21.65 -3.48 -0.02
C GLU A 14 21.12 -2.82 1.25
N PHE A 15 20.11 -3.42 1.87
CA PHE A 15 19.53 -2.92 3.10
C PHE A 15 19.94 -3.79 4.28
N LEU A 16 20.53 -3.17 5.30
CA LEU A 16 20.76 -3.79 6.59
C LEU A 16 19.48 -3.65 7.41
N GLY A 17 18.85 -4.76 7.74
CA GLY A 17 17.61 -4.79 8.54
C GLY A 17 17.74 -5.63 9.80
N PRO A 18 16.69 -5.62 10.66
CA PRO A 18 16.58 -6.54 11.78
C PRO A 18 16.67 -8.00 11.29
N ARG A 19 17.21 -8.86 12.14
CA ARG A 19 17.43 -10.27 11.81
C ARG A 19 16.24 -11.10 12.30
N ASP A 20 15.24 -11.28 11.48
CA ASP A 20 13.96 -11.96 11.80
C ASP A 20 14.12 -13.33 12.49
N ARG A 21 15.21 -14.06 12.19
CA ARG A 21 15.51 -15.34 12.85
C ARG A 21 15.73 -15.24 14.37
N PHE A 22 15.89 -14.03 14.91
CA PHE A 22 16.01 -13.75 16.32
C PHE A 22 14.75 -13.09 16.91
N GLY A 23 13.59 -13.34 16.32
CA GLY A 23 12.33 -12.78 16.78
C GLY A 23 12.38 -11.27 16.92
N LEU A 24 11.85 -10.76 18.00
CA LEU A 24 11.76 -9.32 18.27
C LEU A 24 13.01 -8.70 18.90
N ARG A 25 14.11 -9.48 19.09
CA ARG A 25 15.29 -9.00 19.80
C ARG A 25 15.90 -7.74 19.18
N ASP A 26 16.13 -7.76 17.88
CA ASP A 26 16.73 -6.62 17.16
C ASP A 26 15.75 -5.44 17.09
N TYR A 27 14.45 -5.72 16.90
CA TYR A 27 13.40 -4.71 16.89
C TYR A 27 13.29 -3.95 18.21
N PHE A 28 13.39 -4.67 19.35
CA PHE A 28 13.38 -4.05 20.67
C PHE A 28 14.68 -3.29 20.99
N ALA A 29 15.83 -3.81 20.53
CA ALA A 29 17.11 -3.16 20.76
C ALA A 29 17.24 -1.82 20.00
N LEU A 30 16.53 -1.69 18.90
CA LEU A 30 16.53 -0.50 18.04
C LEU A 30 15.26 0.36 18.24
N ASP A 31 14.42 0.06 19.23
CA ASP A 31 13.15 0.75 19.51
C ASP A 31 12.22 0.86 18.28
N LEU A 32 12.25 -0.12 17.37
CA LEU A 32 11.43 -0.14 16.17
C LEU A 32 9.96 -0.47 16.47
N ILE A 33 9.70 -1.26 17.51
CA ILE A 33 8.35 -1.62 17.96
C ILE A 33 8.22 -1.47 19.49
N PRO A 34 7.03 -1.16 20.01
CA PRO A 34 6.81 -1.02 21.46
C PRO A 34 6.81 -2.38 22.17
N ARG A 35 7.20 -2.41 23.46
CA ARG A 35 7.14 -3.59 24.32
C ARG A 35 5.76 -3.68 24.99
N ILE A 36 4.82 -4.38 24.35
CA ILE A 36 3.42 -4.49 24.82
C ILE A 36 3.21 -5.88 25.44
N PRO A 37 2.96 -5.97 26.76
CA PRO A 37 2.67 -7.24 27.42
C PRO A 37 1.41 -7.92 26.84
N GLY A 38 1.44 -9.24 26.66
CA GLY A 38 0.30 -10.02 26.18
C GLY A 38 -0.04 -9.82 24.71
N LEU A 39 0.80 -9.12 23.90
CA LEU A 39 0.58 -8.93 22.47
C LEU A 39 1.34 -9.96 21.62
N TYR A 40 2.58 -10.26 21.98
CA TYR A 40 3.50 -11.00 21.11
C TYR A 40 3.51 -12.50 21.39
N SER A 41 3.78 -13.30 20.36
CA SER A 41 3.92 -14.74 20.48
C SER A 41 5.11 -15.15 21.35
N HIS A 42 5.05 -16.34 21.93
CA HIS A 42 6.14 -16.88 22.72
C HIS A 42 7.43 -16.99 21.90
N GLU A 43 7.30 -17.49 20.67
CA GLU A 43 8.43 -17.69 19.75
C GLU A 43 9.10 -16.36 19.36
N ALA A 44 8.31 -15.30 19.19
CA ALA A 44 8.84 -13.98 18.90
C ALA A 44 9.62 -13.38 20.05
N LEU A 45 9.25 -13.71 21.31
CA LEU A 45 9.86 -13.17 22.52
C LEU A 45 11.00 -14.05 23.07
N ASP A 46 11.06 -15.35 22.76
CA ASP A 46 12.04 -16.29 23.31
C ASP A 46 13.50 -15.80 23.23
N PRO A 47 13.96 -15.17 22.14
CA PRO A 47 15.33 -14.63 22.07
C PRO A 47 15.49 -13.23 22.69
N THR A 48 14.51 -12.71 23.42
CA THR A 48 14.51 -11.36 24.01
C THR A 48 14.61 -11.40 25.54
N ASP A 49 14.82 -10.23 26.15
CA ASP A 49 14.73 -10.00 27.59
C ASP A 49 13.31 -9.63 28.08
N PHE A 50 12.34 -9.53 27.15
CA PHE A 50 10.96 -9.17 27.47
C PHE A 50 10.13 -10.42 27.78
N PRO A 51 9.56 -10.55 29.01
CA PRO A 51 8.89 -11.77 29.40
C PRO A 51 7.59 -11.98 28.63
N TRP A 52 7.39 -13.17 28.11
CA TRP A 52 6.13 -13.57 27.52
C TRP A 52 5.00 -13.61 28.58
N ARG A 53 3.81 -13.22 28.16
CA ARG A 53 2.55 -13.37 28.90
C ARG A 53 1.49 -13.91 27.96
N ALA A 54 0.48 -14.59 28.52
CA ALA A 54 -0.70 -14.98 27.77
C ALA A 54 -1.36 -13.76 27.11
N ALA A 55 -2.01 -13.98 25.97
CA ALA A 55 -2.69 -12.92 25.23
C ALA A 55 -3.71 -12.19 26.08
N GLU A 56 -3.62 -10.85 26.11
CA GLU A 56 -4.52 -9.97 26.88
C GLU A 56 -5.47 -9.16 25.97
N PHE A 57 -5.44 -9.44 24.65
CA PHE A 57 -6.22 -8.73 23.64
C PHE A 57 -7.31 -9.62 23.06
N THR A 58 -8.53 -9.07 22.93
CA THR A 58 -9.70 -9.78 22.40
C THR A 58 -9.78 -9.77 20.88
N GLY A 59 -9.01 -8.90 20.21
CA GLY A 59 -8.93 -8.82 18.77
C GLY A 59 -8.00 -7.72 18.27
N ILE A 60 -7.63 -7.83 17.00
CA ILE A 60 -6.89 -6.83 16.24
C ILE A 60 -7.79 -6.35 15.10
N LEU A 61 -7.90 -5.04 14.93
CA LEU A 61 -8.60 -4.40 13.83
C LEU A 61 -7.58 -3.91 12.80
N ILE A 62 -7.61 -4.45 11.59
CA ILE A 62 -6.78 -4.01 10.48
C ILE A 62 -7.59 -3.11 9.57
N THR A 63 -7.12 -1.88 9.38
CA THR A 63 -7.78 -0.89 8.53
C THR A 63 -7.62 -1.21 7.05
N HIS A 64 -6.42 -1.55 6.61
CA HIS A 64 -6.11 -1.82 5.20
C HIS A 64 -4.81 -2.63 5.04
N VAL A 65 -4.42 -2.92 3.79
CA VAL A 65 -3.42 -3.92 3.43
C VAL A 65 -1.97 -3.42 3.43
N HIS A 66 -1.67 -2.14 3.66
CA HIS A 66 -0.29 -1.65 3.59
C HIS A 66 0.62 -2.28 4.65
N PHE A 67 1.92 -2.31 4.36
CA PHE A 67 2.91 -3.04 5.18
C PHE A 67 3.04 -2.48 6.59
N ASP A 68 3.02 -1.18 6.74
CA ASP A 68 3.09 -0.47 8.02
C ASP A 68 1.88 -0.75 8.93
N HIS A 69 0.80 -1.31 8.38
CA HIS A 69 -0.39 -1.75 9.11
C HIS A 69 -0.50 -3.27 9.30
N THR A 70 0.25 -4.07 8.52
CA THR A 70 0.08 -5.54 8.52
C THR A 70 1.35 -6.34 8.73
N ASN A 71 2.54 -5.76 8.50
CA ASN A 71 3.80 -6.53 8.41
C ASN A 71 4.21 -7.21 9.72
N HIS A 72 3.77 -6.70 10.88
CA HIS A 72 4.12 -7.26 12.18
C HIS A 72 3.11 -8.29 12.72
N LEU A 73 2.06 -8.63 11.98
CA LEU A 73 1.08 -9.65 12.40
C LEU A 73 1.75 -10.99 12.72
N GLY A 74 2.78 -11.37 11.96
CA GLY A 74 3.54 -12.60 12.20
C GLY A 74 4.28 -12.68 13.54
N TRP A 75 4.42 -11.58 14.28
CA TRP A 75 5.02 -11.54 15.61
C TRP A 75 4.00 -11.54 16.75
N VAL A 76 2.73 -11.30 16.40
CA VAL A 76 1.64 -11.22 17.37
C VAL A 76 1.22 -12.63 17.78
N ASP A 77 0.69 -12.80 19.01
CA ASP A 77 0.20 -14.08 19.50
C ASP A 77 -0.94 -14.61 18.62
N GLY A 78 -0.75 -15.79 18.02
CA GLY A 78 -1.67 -16.40 17.07
C GLY A 78 -3.05 -16.73 17.63
N THR A 79 -3.25 -16.67 18.96
CA THR A 79 -4.58 -16.86 19.58
C THR A 79 -5.47 -15.63 19.48
N ILE A 80 -4.88 -14.45 19.19
CA ILE A 80 -5.63 -13.19 19.06
C ILE A 80 -6.32 -13.14 17.69
N PRO A 81 -7.67 -13.04 17.61
CA PRO A 81 -8.38 -12.90 16.35
C PRO A 81 -8.01 -11.62 15.60
N VAL A 82 -7.88 -11.69 14.28
CA VAL A 82 -7.66 -10.55 13.41
C VAL A 82 -8.90 -10.25 12.58
N HIS A 83 -9.44 -9.05 12.74
CA HIS A 83 -10.61 -8.55 12.02
C HIS A 83 -10.17 -7.60 10.92
N LEU A 84 -10.63 -7.85 9.68
CA LEU A 84 -10.23 -7.06 8.50
C LEU A 84 -11.28 -7.18 7.40
N GLY A 85 -11.30 -6.20 6.49
CA GLY A 85 -12.16 -6.27 5.31
C GLY A 85 -11.84 -7.50 4.45
N GLU A 86 -12.86 -8.14 3.85
CA GLU A 86 -12.67 -9.33 3.01
C GLU A 86 -11.74 -9.06 1.82
N GLY A 87 -11.85 -7.88 1.20
CA GLY A 87 -10.91 -7.48 0.15
C GLY A 87 -9.47 -7.36 0.64
N THR A 88 -9.27 -6.82 1.85
CA THR A 88 -7.95 -6.79 2.51
C THR A 88 -7.40 -8.20 2.70
N ARG A 89 -8.20 -9.16 3.21
CA ARG A 89 -7.78 -10.56 3.35
C ARG A 89 -7.40 -11.16 2.00
N THR A 90 -8.21 -10.94 0.97
CA THR A 90 -7.96 -11.44 -0.38
C THR A 90 -6.62 -10.94 -0.95
N ILE A 91 -6.28 -9.68 -0.72
CA ILE A 91 -4.99 -9.12 -1.16
C ILE A 91 -3.83 -9.74 -0.36
N LEU A 92 -4.00 -9.91 0.96
CA LEU A 92 -3.00 -10.55 1.82
C LEU A 92 -2.77 -12.02 1.42
N ASP A 93 -3.81 -12.78 1.07
CA ASP A 93 -3.68 -14.15 0.55
C ASP A 93 -2.83 -14.23 -0.73
N SER A 94 -3.03 -13.26 -1.63
CA SER A 94 -2.21 -13.15 -2.83
C SER A 94 -0.76 -12.83 -2.51
N TRP A 95 -0.52 -11.95 -1.53
CA TRP A 95 0.82 -11.60 -1.10
C TRP A 95 1.54 -12.78 -0.42
N GLU A 96 0.89 -13.50 0.49
CA GLU A 96 1.45 -14.72 1.11
C GLU A 96 1.82 -15.78 0.05
N THR A 97 0.96 -15.97 -0.95
CA THR A 97 1.23 -16.91 -2.04
C THR A 97 2.44 -16.51 -2.88
N THR A 98 2.62 -15.21 -3.13
CA THR A 98 3.60 -14.71 -4.10
C THR A 98 4.90 -14.18 -3.47
N THR A 99 5.02 -14.22 -2.14
CA THR A 99 6.18 -13.68 -1.41
C THR A 99 6.66 -14.65 -0.35
N LEU A 100 7.86 -15.21 -0.54
CA LEU A 100 8.42 -16.24 0.34
C LEU A 100 8.67 -15.78 1.78
N SER A 101 8.92 -14.50 1.97
CA SER A 101 9.16 -13.90 3.29
C SER A 101 7.88 -13.38 3.95
N ALA A 102 6.72 -13.59 3.34
CA ALA A 102 5.46 -13.19 3.93
C ALA A 102 5.17 -14.02 5.17
N ASN A 103 4.89 -13.35 6.28
CA ASN A 103 4.47 -13.98 7.52
C ASN A 103 3.40 -13.11 8.17
N LEU A 104 2.16 -13.54 8.10
CA LEU A 104 1.01 -12.87 8.71
C LEU A 104 0.55 -13.54 10.01
N GLY A 105 1.25 -14.59 10.45
CA GLY A 105 0.85 -15.40 11.61
C GLY A 105 -0.35 -16.32 11.33
N ASP A 106 -0.54 -17.27 12.21
CA ASP A 106 -1.65 -18.25 12.14
C ASP A 106 -2.79 -17.80 13.08
N HIS A 107 -3.46 -16.72 12.69
CA HIS A 107 -4.54 -16.11 13.45
C HIS A 107 -5.92 -16.64 13.03
N PRO A 108 -6.92 -16.63 13.92
CA PRO A 108 -8.33 -16.71 13.54
C PRO A 108 -8.72 -15.43 12.78
N TYR A 109 -8.70 -15.45 11.45
CA TYR A 109 -9.11 -14.33 10.62
C TYR A 109 -10.63 -14.22 10.56
N ARG A 110 -11.17 -13.03 10.82
CA ARG A 110 -12.59 -12.67 10.77
C ARG A 110 -12.77 -11.55 9.75
N THR A 111 -13.43 -11.87 8.65
CA THR A 111 -13.67 -10.88 7.59
C THR A 111 -15.03 -10.22 7.75
N PHE A 112 -15.12 -8.97 7.29
CA PHE A 112 -16.36 -8.18 7.28
C PHE A 112 -16.46 -7.36 5.99
N HIS A 113 -17.64 -6.79 5.76
CA HIS A 113 -17.93 -5.82 4.73
C HIS A 113 -18.58 -4.57 5.32
N THR A 114 -18.71 -3.51 4.53
CA THR A 114 -19.48 -2.32 4.90
C THR A 114 -20.92 -2.71 5.26
N GLY A 115 -21.39 -2.20 6.40
CA GLY A 115 -22.72 -2.49 6.95
C GLY A 115 -22.76 -3.68 7.91
N ASP A 116 -21.67 -4.44 8.03
CA ASP A 116 -21.54 -5.43 9.12
C ASP A 116 -21.17 -4.70 10.41
N THR A 117 -21.68 -5.20 11.54
CA THR A 117 -21.24 -4.81 12.89
C THR A 117 -20.91 -6.06 13.68
N PHE A 118 -19.99 -5.94 14.62
CA PHE A 118 -19.62 -7.06 15.51
C PHE A 118 -19.18 -6.57 16.88
N ASP A 119 -19.30 -7.44 17.87
CA ASP A 119 -18.92 -7.13 19.26
C ASP A 119 -17.51 -7.64 19.57
N LEU A 120 -16.71 -6.80 20.20
CA LEU A 120 -15.44 -7.14 20.82
C LEU A 120 -15.48 -6.82 22.31
N ASP A 121 -15.85 -7.80 23.11
CA ASP A 121 -15.89 -7.73 24.58
C ASP A 121 -16.69 -6.51 25.09
N GLY A 122 -17.88 -6.31 24.52
CA GLY A 122 -18.80 -5.23 24.89
C GLY A 122 -18.55 -3.90 24.17
N VAL A 123 -17.65 -3.88 23.20
CA VAL A 123 -17.47 -2.77 22.27
C VAL A 123 -18.06 -3.16 20.92
N GLU A 124 -19.17 -2.52 20.52
CA GLU A 124 -19.69 -2.69 19.17
C GLU A 124 -18.79 -1.97 18.18
N VAL A 125 -18.30 -2.70 17.18
CA VAL A 125 -17.43 -2.22 16.12
C VAL A 125 -18.21 -2.09 14.83
N GLU A 126 -18.23 -0.88 14.26
CA GLU A 126 -18.82 -0.58 12.96
C GLU A 126 -17.70 -0.19 11.98
N PRO A 127 -17.31 -1.07 11.05
CA PRO A 127 -16.37 -0.75 9.99
C PRO A 127 -17.07 0.06 8.89
N VAL A 128 -16.50 1.21 8.54
CA VAL A 128 -16.99 2.07 7.46
C VAL A 128 -15.93 2.19 6.39
N HIS A 129 -16.28 1.88 5.15
CA HIS A 129 -15.34 1.92 4.01
C HIS A 129 -14.83 3.34 3.77
N VAL A 130 -13.55 3.48 3.45
CA VAL A 130 -12.91 4.74 3.08
C VAL A 130 -12.14 4.57 1.77
N ASP A 131 -11.95 5.65 1.02
CA ASP A 131 -11.06 5.66 -0.13
C ASP A 131 -9.60 5.77 0.33
N HIS A 132 -8.75 4.90 -0.18
CA HIS A 132 -7.31 4.91 0.00
C HIS A 132 -6.61 4.34 -1.23
N SER A 133 -5.26 4.35 -1.27
CA SER A 133 -4.47 3.76 -2.36
C SER A 133 -4.44 2.21 -2.35
N ALA A 134 -5.27 1.59 -1.53
CA ALA A 134 -5.54 0.16 -1.53
C ALA A 134 -7.05 -0.07 -1.39
N PRO A 135 -7.65 -1.00 -2.16
CA PRO A 135 -9.07 -1.29 -2.02
C PRO A 135 -9.38 -1.96 -0.67
N ALA A 136 -10.64 -1.88 -0.25
CA ALA A 136 -11.13 -2.39 1.03
C ALA A 136 -10.40 -1.81 2.25
N ALA A 137 -10.12 -0.49 2.23
CA ALA A 137 -9.67 0.26 3.38
C ALA A 137 -10.86 0.69 4.24
N TYR A 138 -10.72 0.61 5.56
CA TYR A 138 -11.79 0.89 6.51
C TYR A 138 -11.32 1.82 7.64
N GLY A 139 -12.18 2.79 7.96
CA GLY A 139 -12.21 3.39 9.28
C GLY A 139 -13.15 2.61 10.20
N TYR A 140 -13.11 2.91 11.50
CA TYR A 140 -13.93 2.25 12.50
C TYR A 140 -14.66 3.23 13.40
N LEU A 141 -15.93 2.97 13.68
CA LEU A 141 -16.64 3.56 14.80
C LEU A 141 -16.73 2.51 15.92
N LEU A 142 -16.11 2.82 17.05
CA LEU A 142 -16.06 1.94 18.22
C LEU A 142 -17.05 2.48 19.27
N HIS A 143 -18.19 1.81 19.40
CA HIS A 143 -19.25 2.22 20.32
C HIS A 143 -18.99 1.63 21.70
N THR A 144 -18.48 2.43 22.61
CA THR A 144 -18.16 2.03 23.99
C THR A 144 -19.20 2.54 24.97
N SER A 145 -19.21 2.00 26.20
CA SER A 145 -20.08 2.48 27.28
C SER A 145 -19.83 3.96 27.67
N ARG A 146 -18.70 4.55 27.26
CA ARG A 146 -18.32 5.95 27.54
C ARG A 146 -18.61 6.90 26.39
N GLY A 147 -18.91 6.37 25.22
CA GLY A 147 -19.14 7.11 23.96
C GLY A 147 -18.41 6.48 22.78
N THR A 148 -18.60 7.04 21.61
CA THR A 148 -18.00 6.55 20.38
C THR A 148 -16.57 7.07 20.19
N VAL A 149 -15.66 6.20 19.79
CA VAL A 149 -14.33 6.53 19.27
C VAL A 149 -14.34 6.30 17.77
N ALA A 150 -13.97 7.32 16.99
CA ALA A 150 -13.79 7.20 15.56
C ALA A 150 -12.29 7.01 15.24
N TYR A 151 -11.95 6.02 14.44
CA TYR A 151 -10.59 5.77 13.95
C TYR A 151 -10.60 5.75 12.44
N THR A 152 -9.86 6.67 11.82
CA THR A 152 -9.94 6.86 10.36
C THR A 152 -9.24 5.76 9.57
N GLY A 153 -8.18 5.13 10.12
CA GLY A 153 -7.17 4.52 9.27
C GLY A 153 -6.57 5.56 8.34
N ASP A 154 -6.01 5.11 7.23
CA ASP A 154 -5.49 5.98 6.17
C ASP A 154 -6.59 6.22 5.13
N LEU A 155 -6.73 7.46 4.68
CA LEU A 155 -7.82 7.82 3.78
C LEU A 155 -7.49 9.01 2.87
N ARG A 156 -8.22 9.12 1.76
CA ARG A 156 -8.19 10.24 0.81
C ARG A 156 -9.60 10.58 0.32
N ARG A 157 -9.78 11.76 -0.28
CA ARG A 157 -11.03 12.18 -0.96
C ARG A 157 -10.88 12.31 -2.48
N HIS A 158 -9.65 12.34 -2.98
CA HIS A 158 -9.31 12.62 -4.37
C HIS A 158 -9.06 11.37 -5.22
N GLY A 159 -9.30 10.18 -4.68
CA GLY A 159 -9.30 8.92 -5.40
C GLY A 159 -10.63 8.65 -6.12
N PRO A 160 -10.76 7.50 -6.80
CA PRO A 160 -11.96 7.17 -7.56
C PRO A 160 -13.18 6.87 -6.67
N ALA A 161 -12.97 6.59 -5.39
CA ALA A 161 -13.99 6.23 -4.41
C ALA A 161 -14.11 7.26 -3.27
N GLY A 162 -13.72 8.51 -3.48
CA GLY A 162 -13.72 9.57 -2.46
C GLY A 162 -15.04 9.72 -1.70
N HIS A 163 -16.19 9.40 -2.33
CA HIS A 163 -17.51 9.37 -1.70
C HIS A 163 -17.58 8.43 -0.49
N LEU A 164 -16.78 7.34 -0.46
CA LEU A 164 -16.72 6.43 0.70
C LEU A 164 -16.10 7.12 1.92
N THR A 165 -15.10 7.96 1.71
CA THR A 165 -14.54 8.79 2.78
C THR A 165 -15.55 9.82 3.29
N ASP A 166 -16.38 10.41 2.39
CA ASP A 166 -17.44 11.31 2.78
C ASP A 166 -18.51 10.56 3.60
N GLU A 167 -18.87 9.33 3.25
CA GLU A 167 -19.77 8.47 4.01
C GLU A 167 -19.22 8.18 5.43
N PHE A 168 -17.92 7.90 5.55
CA PHE A 168 -17.27 7.73 6.86
C PHE A 168 -17.35 9.01 7.69
N VAL A 169 -17.08 10.18 7.08
CA VAL A 169 -17.12 11.47 7.79
C VAL A 169 -18.55 11.78 8.29
N GLU A 170 -19.57 11.53 7.48
CA GLU A 170 -20.96 11.72 7.89
C GLU A 170 -21.38 10.74 9.00
N ALA A 171 -20.94 9.47 8.93
CA ALA A 171 -21.19 8.47 9.98
C ALA A 171 -20.50 8.88 11.30
N ALA A 172 -19.23 9.29 11.24
CA ALA A 172 -18.48 9.76 12.40
C ALA A 172 -19.13 11.00 13.03
N LYS A 173 -19.54 11.96 12.21
CA LYS A 173 -20.26 13.17 12.67
C LYS A 173 -21.59 12.83 13.34
N ALA A 174 -22.36 11.91 12.78
CA ALA A 174 -23.61 11.45 13.38
C ALA A 174 -23.38 10.76 14.73
N ALA A 175 -22.30 10.02 14.88
CA ALA A 175 -21.92 9.32 16.11
C ALA A 175 -21.42 10.25 17.23
N ARG A 176 -21.08 11.52 16.93
CA ARG A 176 -20.56 12.53 17.88
C ARG A 176 -19.42 11.99 18.74
N PRO A 177 -18.27 11.64 18.16
CA PRO A 177 -17.24 10.90 18.84
C PRO A 177 -16.62 11.69 19.99
N ILE A 178 -16.36 10.99 21.10
CA ILE A 178 -15.58 11.53 22.22
C ILE A 178 -14.10 11.65 21.84
N ALA A 179 -13.64 10.83 20.89
CA ALA A 179 -12.28 10.85 20.35
C ALA A 179 -12.29 10.55 18.86
N LEU A 180 -11.50 11.31 18.11
CA LEU A 180 -11.14 11.02 16.71
C LEU A 180 -9.65 10.70 16.67
N ILE A 181 -9.31 9.45 16.35
CA ILE A 181 -7.95 9.01 16.07
C ILE A 181 -7.78 9.10 14.55
N THR A 182 -6.86 9.94 14.08
CA THR A 182 -6.74 10.23 12.65
C THR A 182 -5.31 10.33 12.17
N GLU A 183 -5.09 9.88 10.93
CA GLU A 183 -3.83 10.05 10.24
C GLU A 183 -3.50 11.51 9.95
N GLY A 184 -2.24 11.77 9.67
CA GLY A 184 -1.73 13.07 9.25
C GLY A 184 -0.46 12.98 8.42
N THR A 185 -0.37 11.99 7.55
CA THR A 185 0.81 11.69 6.72
C THR A 185 1.29 12.89 5.90
N ARG A 186 0.36 13.75 5.47
CA ARG A 186 0.65 14.96 4.69
C ARG A 186 0.53 16.26 5.50
N VAL A 187 0.36 16.16 6.80
CA VAL A 187 0.35 17.33 7.69
C VAL A 187 1.79 17.72 7.97
N ALA A 188 2.28 18.77 7.32
CA ALA A 188 3.68 19.19 7.38
C ALA A 188 3.81 20.72 7.25
N PRO A 189 4.95 21.34 7.66
CA PRO A 189 5.20 22.76 7.47
C PRO A 189 5.16 23.18 5.99
N SER A 190 5.58 22.29 5.10
CA SER A 190 5.42 22.44 3.65
C SER A 190 5.18 21.05 3.04
N ASP A 191 4.21 20.95 2.15
CA ASP A 191 4.00 19.76 1.31
C ASP A 191 4.08 20.22 -0.16
N PRO A 192 5.23 19.98 -0.84
CA PRO A 192 5.42 20.39 -2.22
C PRO A 192 4.62 19.52 -3.21
N ARG A 193 4.00 18.43 -2.75
CA ARG A 193 3.29 17.49 -3.60
C ARG A 193 2.01 18.11 -4.15
N GLU A 194 1.84 18.00 -5.46
CA GLU A 194 0.59 18.36 -6.11
C GLU A 194 -0.55 17.42 -5.65
N ASN A 195 -1.72 17.97 -5.35
CA ASN A 195 -2.88 17.16 -4.94
C ASN A 195 -3.66 16.70 -6.18
N LEU A 196 -3.06 15.78 -6.96
CA LEU A 196 -3.69 15.21 -8.15
C LEU A 196 -4.81 14.26 -7.76
N THR A 197 -5.86 14.28 -8.58
CA THR A 197 -6.88 13.23 -8.57
C THR A 197 -6.41 12.03 -9.39
N GLU A 198 -7.05 10.87 -9.20
CA GLU A 198 -6.79 9.69 -10.05
C GLU A 198 -7.16 9.95 -11.52
N ALA A 199 -8.13 10.82 -11.78
CA ALA A 199 -8.48 11.26 -13.14
C ALA A 199 -7.36 12.11 -13.78
N ASP A 200 -6.69 12.97 -12.99
CA ASP A 200 -5.53 13.73 -13.46
C ASP A 200 -4.36 12.80 -13.79
N VAL A 201 -4.10 11.80 -12.94
CA VAL A 201 -3.07 10.78 -13.21
C VAL A 201 -3.35 10.08 -14.53
N LYS A 202 -4.59 9.66 -14.78
CA LYS A 202 -4.98 9.03 -16.04
C LYS A 202 -4.77 9.96 -17.25
N ALA A 203 -5.22 11.19 -17.17
CA ALA A 203 -5.09 12.16 -18.26
C ALA A 203 -3.61 12.43 -18.59
N ARG A 204 -2.79 12.72 -17.60
CA ARG A 204 -1.35 12.96 -17.79
C ARG A 204 -0.61 11.72 -18.29
N ALA A 205 -0.96 10.52 -17.81
CA ALA A 205 -0.39 9.28 -18.32
C ALA A 205 -0.72 9.07 -19.81
N ILE A 206 -1.95 9.32 -20.22
CA ILE A 206 -2.37 9.25 -21.63
C ILE A 206 -1.53 10.19 -22.50
N ASP A 207 -1.31 11.43 -22.06
CA ASP A 207 -0.52 12.41 -22.81
C ASP A 207 0.94 11.98 -22.98
N VAL A 208 1.56 11.49 -21.89
CA VAL A 208 2.93 10.96 -21.92
C VAL A 208 3.04 9.74 -22.83
N ILE A 209 2.09 8.80 -22.75
CA ILE A 209 2.09 7.58 -23.57
C ILE A 209 1.88 7.92 -25.05
N ARG A 210 1.00 8.87 -25.39
CA ARG A 210 0.81 9.35 -26.77
C ARG A 210 2.07 10.01 -27.33
N ALA A 211 2.76 10.79 -26.50
CA ALA A 211 4.01 11.46 -26.90
C ALA A 211 5.15 10.46 -27.12
N ALA A 212 5.07 9.26 -26.56
CA ALA A 212 6.06 8.20 -26.78
C ALA A 212 6.14 7.71 -28.25
N LYS A 213 5.05 7.83 -29.02
CA LYS A 213 4.97 7.41 -30.44
C LYS A 213 5.41 5.96 -30.63
N GLU A 214 6.51 5.76 -31.36
CA GLU A 214 7.07 4.42 -31.69
C GLU A 214 7.87 3.79 -30.52
N ARG A 215 8.05 4.51 -29.37
CA ARG A 215 8.82 4.03 -28.23
C ARG A 215 8.00 3.18 -27.30
N LEU A 216 8.68 2.36 -26.51
CA LEU A 216 8.09 1.65 -25.38
C LEU A 216 7.66 2.66 -24.30
N ALA A 217 6.50 2.46 -23.68
CA ALA A 217 6.12 3.17 -22.46
C ALA A 217 6.25 2.23 -21.25
N LEU A 218 6.81 2.75 -20.16
CA LEU A 218 7.01 2.03 -18.91
C LEU A 218 6.29 2.77 -17.78
N ALA A 219 5.75 2.03 -16.80
CA ALA A 219 5.13 2.63 -15.62
C ALA A 219 5.46 1.83 -14.36
N THR A 220 5.68 2.52 -13.25
CA THR A 220 5.77 1.92 -11.92
C THR A 220 4.70 2.49 -10.99
N PHE A 221 4.12 1.66 -10.15
CA PHE A 221 3.10 2.04 -9.16
C PHE A 221 3.08 1.02 -8.02
N PRO A 222 2.48 1.33 -6.85
CA PRO A 222 2.36 0.38 -5.75
C PRO A 222 1.59 -0.86 -6.19
N GLY A 223 2.16 -2.04 -6.02
CA GLY A 223 1.61 -3.30 -6.57
C GLY A 223 0.25 -3.72 -5.98
N ARG A 224 -0.20 -3.09 -4.90
CA ARG A 224 -1.50 -3.32 -4.24
C ARG A 224 -2.51 -2.22 -4.56
N ASP A 225 -2.10 -1.14 -5.22
CA ASP A 225 -2.95 -0.06 -5.69
C ASP A 225 -3.67 -0.49 -6.98
N VAL A 226 -4.79 -1.19 -6.79
CA VAL A 226 -5.60 -1.73 -7.91
C VAL A 226 -6.26 -0.60 -8.71
N ASP A 227 -6.57 0.51 -8.09
CA ASP A 227 -7.14 1.68 -8.78
C ASP A 227 -6.12 2.30 -9.71
N ARG A 228 -4.87 2.45 -9.27
CA ARG A 228 -3.77 2.92 -10.10
C ARG A 228 -3.45 1.95 -11.23
N MET A 229 -3.51 0.65 -10.96
CA MET A 229 -3.37 -0.37 -12.00
C MET A 229 -4.48 -0.23 -13.05
N ARG A 230 -5.74 -0.03 -12.63
CA ARG A 230 -6.87 0.23 -13.54
C ARG A 230 -6.66 1.51 -14.36
N THR A 231 -6.17 2.57 -13.72
CA THR A 231 -5.81 3.84 -14.39
C THR A 231 -4.82 3.61 -15.53
N PHE A 232 -3.75 2.84 -15.33
CA PHE A 232 -2.78 2.53 -16.37
C PHE A 232 -3.33 1.58 -17.44
N PHE A 233 -4.17 0.63 -17.06
CA PHE A 233 -4.86 -0.23 -18.03
C PHE A 233 -5.76 0.60 -18.97
N GLU A 234 -6.57 1.50 -18.41
CA GLU A 234 -7.42 2.40 -19.20
C GLU A 234 -6.59 3.37 -20.06
N ALA A 235 -5.47 3.89 -19.55
CA ALA A 235 -4.57 4.74 -20.31
C ALA A 235 -3.91 4.00 -21.48
N ALA A 236 -3.53 2.73 -21.29
CA ALA A 236 -3.04 1.88 -22.37
C ALA A 236 -4.10 1.70 -23.46
N LYS A 237 -5.32 1.31 -23.10
CA LYS A 237 -6.45 1.18 -24.05
C LYS A 237 -6.73 2.49 -24.79
N ALA A 238 -6.77 3.62 -24.11
CA ALA A 238 -7.01 4.93 -24.72
C ALA A 238 -5.92 5.39 -25.68
N THR A 239 -4.76 4.76 -25.64
CA THR A 239 -3.60 5.05 -26.51
C THR A 239 -3.34 3.95 -27.54
N GLY A 240 -4.20 2.94 -27.63
CA GLY A 240 -4.07 1.79 -28.54
C GLY A 240 -2.93 0.84 -28.18
N ARG A 241 -2.51 0.84 -26.89
CA ARG A 241 -1.47 -0.06 -26.39
C ARG A 241 -2.06 -1.16 -25.54
N ARG A 242 -1.38 -2.28 -25.46
CA ARG A 242 -1.69 -3.35 -24.51
C ARG A 242 -0.91 -3.14 -23.23
N PHE A 243 -1.58 -3.32 -22.10
CA PHE A 243 -0.95 -3.20 -20.79
C PHE A 243 -0.35 -4.53 -20.37
N VAL A 244 0.95 -4.53 -20.05
CA VAL A 244 1.69 -5.71 -19.64
C VAL A 244 2.01 -5.58 -18.16
N VAL A 245 1.38 -6.41 -17.34
CA VAL A 245 1.61 -6.44 -15.89
C VAL A 245 2.60 -7.52 -15.50
N ASN A 246 3.24 -7.37 -14.32
CA ASN A 246 4.09 -8.44 -13.79
C ASN A 246 3.26 -9.62 -13.25
N ALA A 247 3.91 -10.75 -13.00
CA ALA A 247 3.25 -11.98 -12.54
C ALA A 247 2.52 -11.80 -11.18
N LYS A 248 3.07 -11.01 -10.25
CA LYS A 248 2.42 -10.74 -8.94
C LYS A 248 1.12 -9.96 -9.11
N THR A 249 1.12 -8.94 -9.96
CA THR A 249 -0.10 -8.16 -10.29
C THR A 249 -1.14 -9.06 -10.96
N ALA A 250 -0.75 -9.91 -11.92
CA ALA A 250 -1.67 -10.85 -12.54
C ALA A 250 -2.27 -11.84 -11.52
N HIS A 251 -1.46 -12.37 -10.60
CA HIS A 251 -1.93 -13.24 -9.53
C HIS A 251 -2.91 -12.52 -8.61
N LEU A 252 -2.63 -11.27 -8.23
CA LEU A 252 -3.53 -10.44 -7.43
C LEU A 252 -4.89 -10.27 -8.11
N LEU A 253 -4.91 -9.92 -9.40
CA LEU A 253 -6.15 -9.76 -10.17
C LEU A 253 -6.99 -11.04 -10.21
N LEU A 254 -6.34 -12.21 -10.42
CA LEU A 254 -7.01 -13.51 -10.39
C LEU A 254 -7.60 -13.85 -9.01
N THR A 255 -6.90 -13.45 -7.96
CA THR A 255 -7.35 -13.70 -6.59
C THR A 255 -8.51 -12.78 -6.24
N MET A 256 -8.41 -11.48 -6.55
CA MET A 256 -9.46 -10.49 -6.29
C MET A 256 -10.73 -10.69 -7.12
N LYS A 257 -10.65 -11.32 -8.29
CA LYS A 257 -11.81 -11.67 -9.10
C LYS A 257 -12.85 -12.52 -8.36
N LYS A 258 -12.47 -13.17 -7.25
CA LYS A 258 -13.37 -13.96 -6.41
C LYS A 258 -14.35 -13.07 -5.63
N ASP A 259 -13.95 -11.84 -5.30
CA ASP A 259 -14.83 -10.86 -4.67
C ASP A 259 -15.51 -10.00 -5.75
N THR A 260 -16.79 -10.26 -5.99
CA THR A 260 -17.58 -9.54 -7.01
C THR A 260 -17.92 -8.09 -6.63
N ARG A 261 -17.63 -7.67 -5.39
CA ARG A 261 -17.87 -6.30 -4.91
C ARG A 261 -16.75 -5.34 -5.30
N ILE A 262 -15.56 -5.89 -5.57
CA ILE A 262 -14.41 -5.10 -6.03
C ILE A 262 -14.20 -5.38 -7.52
N ALA A 263 -14.56 -4.42 -8.36
CA ALA A 263 -14.36 -4.53 -9.79
C ALA A 263 -12.87 -4.42 -10.15
N VAL A 264 -12.29 -5.49 -10.69
CA VAL A 264 -10.92 -5.53 -11.20
C VAL A 264 -10.90 -5.95 -12.67
N PRO A 265 -9.93 -5.52 -13.48
CA PRO A 265 -9.76 -6.04 -14.84
C PRO A 265 -9.53 -7.56 -14.84
N ASP A 266 -10.23 -8.24 -15.75
CA ASP A 266 -10.13 -9.70 -15.88
C ASP A 266 -8.95 -10.08 -16.76
N VAL A 267 -7.83 -10.44 -16.14
CA VAL A 267 -6.60 -10.84 -16.85
C VAL A 267 -6.79 -12.06 -17.77
N GLU A 268 -7.85 -12.85 -17.58
CA GLU A 268 -8.17 -13.98 -18.44
C GLU A 268 -9.00 -13.60 -19.69
N ARG A 269 -9.70 -12.46 -19.64
CA ARG A 269 -10.66 -12.07 -20.68
C ARG A 269 -10.31 -10.78 -21.43
N GLU A 270 -9.61 -9.86 -20.78
CA GLU A 270 -9.25 -8.57 -21.38
C GLU A 270 -8.09 -8.75 -22.38
N ASP A 271 -8.34 -8.60 -23.67
CA ASP A 271 -7.34 -8.82 -24.72
C ASP A 271 -6.17 -7.82 -24.67
N ASP A 272 -6.41 -6.66 -24.09
CA ASP A 272 -5.41 -5.61 -23.92
C ASP A 272 -4.63 -5.73 -22.60
N LEU A 273 -4.86 -6.78 -21.79
CA LEU A 273 -4.15 -7.04 -20.54
C LEU A 273 -3.32 -8.32 -20.66
N LEU A 274 -1.99 -8.16 -20.58
CA LEU A 274 -1.02 -9.21 -20.79
C LEU A 274 -0.11 -9.37 -19.58
N VAL A 275 0.59 -10.49 -19.49
CA VAL A 275 1.50 -10.82 -18.39
C VAL A 275 2.93 -10.92 -18.90
N TYR A 276 3.84 -10.20 -18.24
CA TYR A 276 5.26 -10.25 -18.56
C TYR A 276 5.89 -11.55 -18.07
N ASP A 277 6.53 -12.29 -18.98
CA ASP A 277 7.31 -13.48 -18.68
C ASP A 277 8.78 -13.12 -18.51
N ARG A 278 9.19 -12.88 -17.27
CA ARG A 278 10.61 -12.69 -16.98
C ARG A 278 11.37 -14.01 -17.05
N ARG A 279 12.62 -13.93 -17.47
CA ARG A 279 13.50 -15.09 -17.57
C ARG A 279 13.95 -15.55 -16.18
N LEU A 280 13.51 -16.74 -15.75
CA LEU A 280 13.90 -17.35 -14.47
C LEU A 280 14.39 -18.78 -14.71
N ASP A 281 15.54 -19.15 -14.12
CA ASP A 281 16.05 -20.51 -14.18
C ASP A 281 15.14 -21.50 -13.43
N LYS A 282 14.61 -21.08 -12.28
CA LYS A 282 13.69 -21.88 -11.46
C LYS A 282 12.54 -20.99 -10.96
N PRO A 283 11.47 -20.85 -11.74
CA PRO A 283 10.32 -20.07 -11.30
C PRO A 283 9.64 -20.73 -10.08
N PRO A 284 9.11 -19.93 -9.13
CA PRO A 284 8.28 -20.44 -8.05
C PRO A 284 7.08 -21.22 -8.59
N ARG A 285 6.57 -22.18 -7.81
CA ARG A 285 5.42 -23.01 -8.24
C ARG A 285 4.18 -22.18 -8.63
N TRP A 286 3.88 -21.14 -7.85
CA TRP A 286 2.74 -20.26 -8.13
C TRP A 286 2.90 -19.54 -9.47
N GLU A 287 4.12 -19.09 -9.81
CA GLU A 287 4.41 -18.39 -11.07
C GLU A 287 4.35 -19.34 -12.26
N SER A 288 4.83 -20.57 -12.11
CA SER A 288 4.69 -21.61 -13.14
C SER A 288 3.21 -21.94 -13.41
N ALA A 289 2.40 -22.13 -12.36
CA ALA A 289 0.98 -22.38 -12.49
C ALA A 289 0.23 -21.20 -13.13
N LEU A 290 0.64 -19.96 -12.81
CA LEU A 290 0.10 -18.76 -13.43
C LEU A 290 0.39 -18.72 -14.94
N ARG A 291 1.63 -19.02 -15.36
CA ARG A 291 2.03 -19.09 -16.77
C ARG A 291 1.23 -20.12 -17.54
N ASP A 292 1.07 -21.31 -16.98
CA ASP A 292 0.29 -22.37 -17.61
C ASP A 292 -1.18 -21.96 -17.80
N ARG A 293 -1.75 -21.28 -16.80
CA ARG A 293 -3.13 -20.77 -16.83
C ARG A 293 -3.33 -19.66 -17.86
N LEU A 294 -2.36 -18.75 -17.98
CA LEU A 294 -2.44 -17.54 -18.82
C LEU A 294 -1.56 -17.63 -20.09
N LYS A 295 -1.19 -18.84 -20.54
CA LYS A 295 -0.24 -19.08 -21.63
C LYS A 295 -0.47 -18.24 -22.89
N ASP A 296 -1.74 -18.00 -23.27
CA ASP A 296 -2.12 -17.23 -24.46
C ASP A 296 -2.03 -15.70 -24.25
N ARG A 297 -1.71 -15.27 -23.03
CA ARG A 297 -1.62 -13.86 -22.62
C ARG A 297 -0.23 -13.48 -22.12
N VAL A 298 0.72 -14.38 -22.23
CA VAL A 298 2.10 -14.18 -21.80
C VAL A 298 2.90 -13.52 -22.91
N VAL A 299 3.70 -12.51 -22.55
CA VAL A 299 4.64 -11.83 -23.47
C VAL A 299 6.03 -11.78 -22.88
N THR A 300 7.01 -12.02 -23.73
CA THR A 300 8.44 -12.00 -23.39
C THR A 300 9.07 -10.64 -23.68
N ALA A 301 10.29 -10.41 -23.19
CA ALA A 301 11.09 -9.24 -23.56
C ALA A 301 11.31 -9.16 -25.09
N ASP A 302 11.46 -10.30 -25.76
CA ASP A 302 11.62 -10.36 -27.21
C ASP A 302 10.38 -9.88 -27.96
N ASP A 303 9.19 -10.19 -27.46
CA ASP A 303 7.93 -9.73 -28.05
C ASP A 303 7.78 -8.21 -27.90
N VAL A 304 8.12 -7.69 -26.71
CA VAL A 304 8.09 -6.25 -26.43
C VAL A 304 9.10 -5.51 -27.31
N ARG A 305 10.34 -6.00 -27.44
CA ARG A 305 11.37 -5.37 -28.28
C ARG A 305 11.00 -5.29 -29.76
N ARG A 306 10.32 -6.31 -30.27
CA ARG A 306 9.90 -6.34 -31.69
C ARG A 306 8.86 -5.28 -32.01
N ARG A 307 8.03 -4.90 -31.06
CA ARG A 307 6.91 -3.95 -31.25
C ARG A 307 6.75 -3.03 -30.04
N PRO A 308 7.76 -2.21 -29.68
CA PRO A 308 7.76 -1.43 -28.44
C PRO A 308 6.59 -0.47 -28.32
N LYS A 309 6.09 0.06 -29.43
CA LYS A 309 4.95 0.98 -29.46
C LYS A 309 3.62 0.35 -29.08
N ASP A 310 3.51 -0.99 -29.16
CA ASP A 310 2.26 -1.70 -28.88
C ASP A 310 2.03 -1.92 -27.39
N PHE A 311 3.01 -1.58 -26.55
CA PHE A 311 2.98 -1.92 -25.13
C PHE A 311 3.15 -0.72 -24.19
N LEU A 312 2.45 -0.80 -23.06
CA LEU A 312 2.76 -0.14 -21.79
C LEU A 312 3.15 -1.25 -20.81
N VAL A 313 4.36 -1.21 -20.25
CA VAL A 313 4.86 -2.28 -19.36
C VAL A 313 4.97 -1.79 -17.94
N GLN A 314 4.38 -2.52 -16.99
CA GLN A 314 4.61 -2.34 -15.56
C GLN A 314 6.03 -2.81 -15.22
N LEU A 315 6.85 -1.92 -14.65
CA LEU A 315 8.21 -2.22 -14.23
C LEU A 315 8.49 -1.65 -12.84
N ASP A 316 8.58 -2.53 -11.85
CA ASP A 316 8.86 -2.14 -10.48
C ASP A 316 10.36 -1.94 -10.22
N PHE A 317 10.70 -1.16 -9.19
CA PHE A 317 12.06 -0.89 -8.76
C PHE A 317 12.91 -2.17 -8.62
N TRP A 318 12.38 -3.19 -7.98
CA TRP A 318 13.07 -4.47 -7.76
C TRP A 318 13.27 -5.32 -9.03
N HIS A 319 12.71 -4.87 -10.15
CA HIS A 319 12.80 -5.52 -11.46
C HIS A 319 13.50 -4.65 -12.51
N LEU A 320 14.22 -3.59 -12.10
CA LEU A 320 14.94 -2.71 -13.04
C LEU A 320 15.94 -3.45 -13.91
N ALA A 321 16.47 -4.60 -13.46
CA ALA A 321 17.34 -5.46 -14.27
C ALA A 321 16.65 -5.97 -15.55
N GLU A 322 15.31 -6.04 -15.62
CA GLU A 322 14.59 -6.40 -16.83
C GLU A 322 14.80 -5.40 -17.98
N LEU A 323 15.28 -4.18 -17.69
CA LEU A 323 15.69 -3.21 -18.72
C LEU A 323 16.82 -3.75 -19.61
N VAL A 324 17.67 -4.64 -19.09
CA VAL A 324 18.73 -5.29 -19.85
C VAL A 324 18.15 -6.20 -20.95
N ASP A 325 17.01 -6.86 -20.66
CA ASP A 325 16.31 -7.71 -21.61
C ASP A 325 15.32 -6.93 -22.48
N LEU A 326 14.60 -5.95 -21.91
CA LEU A 326 13.62 -5.12 -22.63
C LEU A 326 14.27 -4.17 -23.65
N ARG A 327 15.45 -3.64 -23.36
CA ARG A 327 16.21 -2.70 -24.22
C ARG A 327 15.32 -1.61 -24.81
N PRO A 328 14.68 -0.80 -23.99
CA PRO A 328 13.77 0.23 -24.48
C PRO A 328 14.49 1.21 -25.42
N PRO A 329 13.83 1.69 -26.49
CA PRO A 329 14.38 2.75 -27.34
C PRO A 329 14.72 4.01 -26.52
N GLU A 330 15.79 4.70 -26.89
CA GLU A 330 16.18 5.96 -26.24
C GLU A 330 15.03 6.98 -26.24
N GLY A 331 14.85 7.69 -25.12
CA GLY A 331 13.74 8.62 -24.90
C GLY A 331 12.39 7.93 -24.61
N SER A 332 12.37 6.62 -24.33
CA SER A 332 11.18 5.95 -23.84
C SER A 332 10.75 6.54 -22.49
N PRO A 333 9.45 6.88 -22.30
CA PRO A 333 8.99 7.41 -21.02
C PRO A 333 8.93 6.31 -19.95
N PHE A 334 9.32 6.70 -18.74
CA PHE A 334 9.12 5.95 -17.51
C PHE A 334 8.21 6.76 -16.59
N ILE A 335 6.97 6.33 -16.44
CA ILE A 335 5.99 7.01 -15.58
C ILE A 335 6.18 6.49 -14.15
N HIS A 336 6.73 7.35 -13.28
CA HIS A 336 6.90 7.06 -11.86
C HIS A 336 5.63 7.52 -11.12
N SER A 337 4.79 6.54 -10.75
CA SER A 337 3.49 6.79 -10.13
C SER A 337 3.46 6.23 -8.70
N LYS A 338 4.50 6.55 -7.94
CA LYS A 338 4.64 6.31 -6.51
C LYS A 338 4.89 7.62 -5.80
N SER A 339 4.73 7.62 -4.48
CA SER A 339 5.20 8.75 -3.65
C SER A 339 6.66 9.03 -3.96
N GLU A 340 7.04 10.28 -3.97
CA GLU A 340 8.44 10.64 -3.93
C GLU A 340 9.03 10.15 -2.60
N PRO A 341 10.35 9.91 -2.53
CA PRO A 341 10.98 9.48 -1.30
C PRO A 341 10.58 10.44 -0.17
N PHE A 342 10.22 9.87 0.97
CA PHE A 342 9.84 10.66 2.15
C PHE A 342 11.06 11.33 2.80
N ASP A 343 12.26 10.83 2.48
CA ASP A 343 13.53 11.23 3.05
C ASP A 343 14.49 11.65 1.93
N GLU A 344 15.22 12.75 2.13
CA GLU A 344 16.26 13.21 1.20
C GLU A 344 17.39 12.18 1.04
N ASP A 345 17.56 11.30 2.04
CA ASP A 345 18.56 10.23 2.06
C ASP A 345 18.08 8.91 1.41
N ASP A 346 16.90 8.87 0.78
CA ASP A 346 16.41 7.65 0.10
C ASP A 346 17.23 7.34 -1.15
N ILE A 347 18.23 6.47 -0.97
CA ILE A 347 19.11 5.99 -2.06
C ILE A 347 18.36 5.30 -3.20
N SER A 348 17.12 4.84 -2.99
CA SER A 348 16.32 4.15 -4.01
C SER A 348 16.01 5.07 -5.20
N LEU A 349 15.80 6.36 -4.95
CA LEU A 349 15.57 7.32 -6.03
C LEU A 349 16.85 7.53 -6.85
N GLU A 350 18.00 7.67 -6.22
CA GLU A 350 19.27 7.81 -6.92
C GLU A 350 19.58 6.58 -7.78
N ILE A 351 19.37 5.38 -7.23
CA ILE A 351 19.52 4.11 -7.95
C ILE A 351 18.57 4.08 -9.16
N LEU A 352 17.29 4.41 -8.96
CA LEU A 352 16.32 4.50 -10.06
C LEU A 352 16.80 5.44 -11.16
N GLU A 353 17.22 6.67 -10.81
CA GLU A 353 17.72 7.67 -11.78
C GLU A 353 18.95 7.17 -12.54
N ASN A 354 19.86 6.44 -11.88
CA ASN A 354 21.02 5.85 -12.52
C ASN A 354 20.62 4.80 -13.58
N TRP A 355 19.64 3.93 -13.25
CA TRP A 355 19.09 2.98 -14.20
C TRP A 355 18.41 3.68 -15.38
N LEU A 356 17.55 4.68 -15.11
CA LEU A 356 16.84 5.41 -16.16
C LEU A 356 17.84 6.12 -17.11
N ARG A 357 18.84 6.79 -16.55
CA ARG A 357 19.90 7.44 -17.32
C ARG A 357 20.70 6.45 -18.16
N ARG A 358 21.05 5.29 -17.59
CA ARG A 358 21.82 4.25 -18.28
C ARG A 358 21.11 3.71 -19.50
N PHE A 359 19.77 3.60 -19.45
CA PHE A 359 18.94 3.10 -20.55
C PHE A 359 18.29 4.20 -21.39
N GLY A 360 18.66 5.47 -21.18
CA GLY A 360 18.13 6.60 -21.94
C GLY A 360 16.62 6.84 -21.74
N LEU A 361 16.09 6.52 -20.57
CA LEU A 361 14.67 6.70 -20.24
C LEU A 361 14.40 8.10 -19.69
N VAL A 362 13.19 8.61 -19.93
CA VAL A 362 12.74 9.91 -19.42
C VAL A 362 11.72 9.69 -18.30
N ARG A 363 12.07 10.12 -17.08
CA ARG A 363 11.16 10.03 -15.93
C ARG A 363 10.04 11.07 -16.00
N HIS A 364 8.82 10.65 -15.76
CA HIS A 364 7.65 11.49 -15.56
C HIS A 364 7.04 11.17 -14.19
N GLN A 365 7.10 12.11 -13.25
CA GLN A 365 6.46 11.97 -11.95
C GLN A 365 4.97 12.29 -12.08
N ILE A 366 4.11 11.27 -11.91
CA ILE A 366 2.65 11.42 -12.03
C ILE A 366 2.01 10.53 -10.96
N HIS A 367 1.65 11.10 -9.82
CA HIS A 367 1.15 10.35 -8.68
C HIS A 367 0.04 11.12 -7.95
N ALA A 368 -1.04 10.44 -7.59
CA ALA A 368 -2.02 10.90 -6.62
C ALA A 368 -1.75 10.22 -5.28
N SER A 369 -1.71 11.00 -4.21
CA SER A 369 -1.44 10.48 -2.86
C SER A 369 -2.55 9.51 -2.39
N GLY A 370 -2.21 8.58 -1.52
CA GLY A 370 -3.16 7.77 -0.76
C GLY A 370 -3.78 8.50 0.44
N HIS A 371 -3.30 9.71 0.77
CA HIS A 371 -3.61 10.39 2.02
C HIS A 371 -4.20 11.79 1.78
N LEU A 372 -5.04 12.25 2.71
CA LEU A 372 -5.57 13.61 2.74
C LEU A 372 -4.45 14.65 2.82
N SER A 373 -4.62 15.77 2.12
CA SER A 373 -3.80 16.97 2.34
C SER A 373 -4.08 17.59 3.72
N GLU A 374 -3.17 18.45 4.22
CA GLU A 374 -3.37 19.17 5.50
C GLU A 374 -4.73 19.90 5.54
N ALA A 375 -5.11 20.56 4.45
CA ALA A 375 -6.39 21.26 4.35
C ALA A 375 -7.61 20.33 4.41
N GLU A 376 -7.51 19.15 3.81
CA GLU A 376 -8.58 18.14 3.87
C GLU A 376 -8.69 17.50 5.25
N VAL A 377 -7.55 17.25 5.95
CA VAL A 377 -7.53 16.79 7.35
C VAL A 377 -8.20 17.82 8.26
N GLU A 378 -7.85 19.11 8.12
CA GLU A 378 -8.47 20.19 8.88
C GLU A 378 -9.98 20.25 8.63
N ALA A 379 -10.42 20.16 7.36
CA ALA A 379 -11.83 20.17 7.00
C ALA A 379 -12.58 19.00 7.63
N MET A 380 -12.02 17.78 7.53
CA MET A 380 -12.60 16.57 8.13
C MET A 380 -12.76 16.69 9.65
N ILE A 381 -11.72 17.15 10.35
CA ILE A 381 -11.79 17.36 11.81
C ILE A 381 -12.90 18.34 12.18
N ARG A 382 -13.05 19.43 11.43
CA ARG A 382 -14.12 20.42 11.64
C ARG A 382 -15.51 19.86 11.32
N GLU A 383 -15.63 19.03 10.30
CA GLU A 383 -16.91 18.40 9.93
C GLU A 383 -17.38 17.39 10.98
N VAL A 384 -16.46 16.56 11.50
CA VAL A 384 -16.75 15.54 12.53
C VAL A 384 -17.00 16.18 13.91
N ASP A 385 -16.32 17.28 14.21
CA ASP A 385 -16.39 18.03 15.49
C ASP A 385 -16.25 17.13 16.73
N PRO A 386 -15.15 16.35 16.85
CA PRO A 386 -14.94 15.43 17.96
C PRO A 386 -14.60 16.20 19.26
N LYS A 387 -14.84 15.59 20.44
CA LYS A 387 -14.42 16.20 21.72
C LYS A 387 -12.90 16.29 21.86
N ALA A 388 -12.16 15.31 21.34
CA ALA A 388 -10.69 15.31 21.31
C ALA A 388 -10.16 14.67 20.02
N VAL A 389 -8.99 15.14 19.56
CA VAL A 389 -8.28 14.62 18.39
C VAL A 389 -6.98 13.96 18.83
N TYR A 390 -6.73 12.75 18.33
CA TYR A 390 -5.52 11.96 18.58
C TYR A 390 -4.81 11.76 17.24
N PRO A 391 -3.81 12.60 16.90
CA PRO A 391 -3.07 12.44 15.66
C PRO A 391 -2.15 11.21 15.73
N VAL A 392 -2.24 10.37 14.72
CA VAL A 392 -1.38 9.19 14.50
C VAL A 392 -0.85 9.24 13.07
N HIS A 393 0.11 8.38 12.74
CA HIS A 393 0.65 8.29 11.37
C HIS A 393 1.06 9.68 10.82
N THR A 394 1.80 10.45 11.63
CA THR A 394 2.25 11.81 11.29
C THR A 394 3.56 12.12 11.98
N GLU A 395 4.43 12.86 11.31
CA GLU A 395 5.68 13.40 11.87
C GLU A 395 5.46 14.74 12.60
N HIS A 396 4.28 15.36 12.40
CA HIS A 396 3.96 16.68 12.91
C HIS A 396 2.66 16.73 13.75
N PRO A 397 2.54 15.92 14.82
CA PRO A 397 1.32 15.88 15.64
C PRO A 397 1.01 17.22 16.31
N GLU A 398 2.02 18.07 16.58
CA GLU A 398 1.87 19.41 17.16
C GLU A 398 1.03 20.36 16.29
N ARG A 399 1.02 20.15 14.97
CA ARG A 399 0.27 20.99 14.01
C ARG A 399 -1.23 20.84 14.14
N PHE A 400 -1.72 19.73 14.66
CA PHE A 400 -3.15 19.49 14.87
C PHE A 400 -3.80 20.45 15.88
N THR A 401 -3.00 21.12 16.74
CA THR A 401 -3.48 22.20 17.61
C THR A 401 -4.08 23.38 16.84
N ARG A 402 -3.81 23.50 15.55
CA ARG A 402 -4.41 24.49 14.66
C ARG A 402 -5.81 24.10 14.20
N PHE A 403 -6.13 22.81 14.21
CA PHE A 403 -7.38 22.23 13.69
C PHE A 403 -8.40 21.99 14.80
N SER A 404 -7.94 21.69 16.02
CA SER A 404 -8.79 21.42 17.18
C SER A 404 -8.20 22.05 18.45
N ARG A 405 -9.10 22.42 19.39
CA ARG A 405 -8.72 22.94 20.72
C ARG A 405 -8.26 21.84 21.68
N HIS A 406 -8.69 20.60 21.45
CA HIS A 406 -8.38 19.44 22.28
C HIS A 406 -7.62 18.42 21.44
N VAL A 407 -6.31 18.55 21.42
CA VAL A 407 -5.40 17.61 20.77
C VAL A 407 -4.61 16.88 21.83
N VAL A 408 -4.63 15.55 21.78
CA VAL A 408 -3.85 14.68 22.66
C VAL A 408 -2.82 13.97 21.80
N GLN A 409 -1.55 14.28 22.01
CA GLN A 409 -0.47 13.62 21.27
C GLN A 409 -0.18 12.25 21.90
N PRO A 410 -0.38 11.14 21.17
CA PRO A 410 -0.13 9.81 21.69
C PRO A 410 1.37 9.59 21.96
N THR A 411 1.67 8.96 23.10
CA THR A 411 3.01 8.44 23.38
C THR A 411 3.05 6.95 22.98
N ARG A 412 4.06 6.58 22.23
CA ARG A 412 4.22 5.21 21.74
C ARG A 412 4.35 4.23 22.93
N GLY A 413 3.50 3.20 22.93
CA GLY A 413 3.51 2.13 23.94
C GLY A 413 2.91 2.54 25.29
N GLU A 414 2.34 3.73 25.44
CA GLU A 414 1.69 4.18 26.68
C GLU A 414 0.16 4.21 26.55
N PRO A 415 -0.59 3.72 27.56
CA PRO A 415 -2.04 3.90 27.60
C PRO A 415 -2.41 5.37 27.67
N MET A 416 -3.37 5.80 26.84
CA MET A 416 -3.87 7.16 26.82
C MET A 416 -5.31 7.23 27.28
N PRO A 417 -5.69 8.22 28.12
CA PRO A 417 -7.08 8.41 28.50
C PRO A 417 -7.88 8.87 27.27
N LEU A 418 -9.03 8.26 27.05
CA LEU A 418 -10.02 8.76 26.10
C LEU A 418 -10.90 9.78 26.85
N GLY A 419 -10.74 11.04 26.57
CA GLY A 419 -11.48 12.25 26.90
C GLY A 419 -12.34 12.32 28.16
#